data_b7c69cb6f183b2ceb5407ac528684b8b
#
_entry.id   b7c69cb6f183b2ceb5407ac528684b8b
#
_cell.length_a   1.000
_cell.length_b   1.000
_cell.length_c   1.000
_cell.angle_alpha   90.00
_cell.angle_beta   90.00
_cell.angle_gamma   90.00
#
_symmetry.space_group_name_H-M   'P 1'
#
loop_
_entity.id
_entity.type
_entity.pdbx_description
1 polymer ?
#
loop_
_entity_poly.entity_id
_entity_poly.type
_entity_poly.pdbx_seq_one_letter_code
_entity_poly.pdbx_strand_id
1 'polypeptide(L)'
;IWERYDFKEFGIIGEPYVSIDYNKVLYLSDTGRTWSAKFSLKDAKARGVNVESTDDVIKLLKSREADHVCILTHPNRWSDNFGDWLIELLGQSIKNVGKYLIGKRRKFDYEKKG
;
A
#
# COMPACT_ATOMS: atom_id res chain seq x y z
N ILE A 1 -7.27 -18.05 -2.97
CA ILE A 1 -6.48 -18.96 -3.82
C ILE A 1 -5.63 -19.86 -2.93
N TRP A 2 -4.86 -19.34 -2.01
CA TRP A 2 -3.91 -20.07 -1.18
C TRP A 2 -4.53 -20.97 -0.09
N GLU A 3 -5.80 -20.83 0.18
CA GLU A 3 -6.58 -21.82 0.96
C GLU A 3 -6.86 -23.12 0.19
N ARG A 4 -6.76 -23.07 -1.12
CA ARG A 4 -7.10 -24.17 -2.01
C ARG A 4 -5.89 -24.84 -2.66
N TYR A 5 -4.78 -24.09 -2.80
CA TYR A 5 -3.55 -24.55 -3.48
C TYR A 5 -2.33 -24.19 -2.64
N ASP A 6 -1.44 -25.15 -2.45
CA ASP A 6 -0.12 -24.88 -1.87
C ASP A 6 0.81 -24.33 -2.98
N PHE A 7 1.25 -23.08 -2.83
CA PHE A 7 2.15 -22.44 -3.78
C PHE A 7 3.51 -23.16 -3.90
N LYS A 8 3.92 -23.94 -2.88
CA LYS A 8 5.15 -24.72 -2.90
C LYS A 8 5.11 -25.86 -3.92
N GLU A 9 3.93 -26.42 -4.20
CA GLU A 9 3.73 -27.44 -5.24
C GLU A 9 4.08 -26.91 -6.64
N PHE A 10 4.04 -25.60 -6.83
CA PHE A 10 4.41 -24.91 -8.07
C PHE A 10 5.85 -24.40 -8.08
N GLY A 11 6.69 -24.80 -7.12
CA GLY A 11 8.08 -24.36 -7.01
C GLY A 11 8.22 -22.92 -6.51
N ILE A 12 7.15 -22.30 -6.02
CA ILE A 12 7.18 -20.96 -5.44
C ILE A 12 7.63 -21.07 -3.99
N ILE A 13 8.74 -20.42 -3.64
CA ILE A 13 9.34 -20.49 -2.30
C ILE A 13 8.61 -19.64 -1.26
N GLY A 14 7.84 -18.64 -1.67
CA GLY A 14 7.06 -17.78 -0.82
C GLY A 14 6.17 -16.83 -1.60
N GLU A 15 5.11 -16.38 -0.98
CA GLU A 15 4.18 -15.38 -1.50
C GLU A 15 4.17 -14.18 -0.53
N PRO A 16 4.45 -12.94 -0.99
CA PRO A 16 4.65 -11.79 -0.11
C PRO A 16 3.51 -11.55 0.89
N TYR A 17 2.26 -11.74 0.49
CA TYR A 17 1.12 -11.49 1.39
C TYR A 17 0.93 -12.55 2.48
N VAL A 18 1.46 -13.76 2.27
CA VAL A 18 1.31 -14.91 3.18
C VAL A 18 2.60 -15.18 3.95
N SER A 19 3.75 -15.02 3.27
CA SER A 19 5.05 -15.46 3.79
C SER A 19 5.81 -14.38 4.57
N ILE A 20 5.49 -13.09 4.36
CA ILE A 20 6.15 -11.99 5.05
C ILE A 20 5.43 -11.67 6.36
N ASP A 21 6.17 -11.70 7.47
CA ASP A 21 5.69 -11.19 8.75
C ASP A 21 5.78 -9.66 8.79
N TYR A 22 4.67 -9.00 8.50
CA TYR A 22 4.60 -7.54 8.48
C TYR A 22 4.64 -6.89 9.88
N ASN A 23 4.68 -7.66 10.94
CA ASN A 23 5.03 -7.14 12.25
C ASN A 23 6.54 -6.88 12.39
N LYS A 24 7.36 -7.57 11.59
CA LYS A 24 8.83 -7.44 11.56
C LYS A 24 9.33 -6.63 10.37
N VAL A 25 8.61 -6.66 9.26
CA VAL A 25 8.99 -5.98 8.02
C VAL A 25 8.13 -4.73 7.85
N LEU A 26 8.75 -3.57 7.66
CA LEU A 26 8.05 -2.33 7.33
C LEU A 26 7.56 -2.40 5.88
N TYR A 27 6.25 -2.26 5.67
CA TYR A 27 5.67 -2.27 4.35
C TYR A 27 5.34 -0.85 3.88
N LEU A 28 5.88 -0.48 2.72
CA LEU A 28 5.62 0.78 2.04
C LEU A 28 5.04 0.52 0.65
N SER A 29 4.05 1.30 0.25
CA SER A 29 3.46 1.17 -1.08
C SER A 29 3.03 2.53 -1.63
N ASP A 30 3.21 2.73 -2.93
CA ASP A 30 2.70 3.88 -3.68
C ASP A 30 1.24 3.71 -4.11
N THR A 31 0.49 2.84 -3.43
CA THR A 31 -0.93 2.60 -3.70
C THR A 31 -1.72 3.92 -3.61
N GLY A 32 -2.50 4.19 -4.64
CA GLY A 32 -3.27 5.45 -4.73
C GLY A 32 -2.41 6.66 -5.13
N ARG A 33 -1.20 6.45 -5.66
CA ARG A 33 -0.21 7.48 -6.04
C ARG A 33 0.24 8.33 -4.84
N THR A 34 0.28 7.71 -3.69
CA THR A 34 0.79 8.33 -2.45
C THR A 34 1.48 7.27 -1.61
N TRP A 35 2.51 7.66 -0.92
CA TRP A 35 3.17 6.83 0.10
C TRP A 35 2.41 6.82 1.42
N SER A 36 1.38 7.65 1.54
CA SER A 36 0.57 7.74 2.76
C SER A 36 -0.14 6.40 3.04
N ALA A 37 -0.02 5.92 4.25
CA ALA A 37 -0.65 4.69 4.75
C ALA A 37 -2.19 4.71 4.71
N LYS A 38 -2.82 5.86 4.43
CA LYS A 38 -4.29 6.01 4.37
C LYS A 38 -4.97 5.05 3.40
N PHE A 39 -4.25 4.59 2.38
CA PHE A 39 -4.77 3.70 1.33
C PHE A 39 -4.07 2.34 1.31
N SER A 40 -3.14 2.09 2.23
CA SER A 40 -2.47 0.82 2.38
C SER A 40 -3.32 -0.16 3.19
N LEU A 41 -3.37 -1.41 2.76
CA LEU A 41 -4.03 -2.49 3.50
C LEU A 41 -3.23 -2.92 4.75
N LYS A 42 -1.96 -2.56 4.83
CA LYS A 42 -1.03 -2.94 5.89
C LYS A 42 -0.41 -1.69 6.48
N ASP A 43 -0.69 -1.46 7.71
CA ASP A 43 -0.54 -0.16 8.36
C ASP A 43 0.92 0.11 8.77
N ALA A 44 1.66 0.83 7.92
CA ALA A 44 2.93 1.44 8.32
C ALA A 44 2.74 2.47 9.45
N LYS A 45 1.53 3.02 9.57
CA LYS A 45 1.16 3.99 10.60
C LYS A 45 1.14 3.39 12.01
N ALA A 46 0.91 2.07 12.13
CA ALA A 46 0.98 1.37 13.41
C ALA A 46 2.39 1.42 14.05
N ARG A 47 3.43 1.71 13.26
CA ARG A 47 4.81 1.83 13.71
C ARG A 47 5.28 3.28 13.90
N GLY A 48 4.39 4.27 13.80
CA GLY A 48 4.75 5.68 13.96
C GLY A 48 5.54 6.28 12.79
N VAL A 49 5.69 5.54 11.68
CA VAL A 49 6.42 6.00 10.50
C VAL A 49 5.49 6.81 9.61
N ASN A 50 5.77 8.09 9.47
CA ASN A 50 5.03 8.97 8.57
C ASN A 50 5.84 9.20 7.30
N VAL A 51 5.37 8.62 6.18
CA VAL A 51 5.97 8.74 4.86
C VAL A 51 4.89 9.23 3.90
N GLU A 52 5.10 10.37 3.29
CA GLU A 52 4.14 11.00 2.37
C GLU A 52 4.72 11.21 0.98
N SER A 53 6.05 11.32 0.88
CA SER A 53 6.78 11.56 -0.36
C SER A 53 7.86 10.50 -0.60
N THR A 54 8.38 10.45 -1.83
CA THR A 54 9.54 9.62 -2.18
C THR A 54 10.78 10.06 -1.41
N ASP A 55 10.93 11.36 -1.15
CA ASP A 55 12.04 11.88 -0.35
C ASP A 55 11.99 11.37 1.10
N ASP A 56 10.79 11.22 1.67
CA ASP A 56 10.62 10.64 3.00
C ASP A 56 10.98 9.15 3.01
N VAL A 57 10.64 8.41 1.95
CA VAL A 57 11.11 7.01 1.77
C VAL A 57 12.64 6.96 1.75
N ILE A 58 13.28 7.85 0.98
CA ILE A 58 14.75 7.91 0.89
C ILE A 58 15.37 8.24 2.26
N LYS A 59 14.83 9.21 2.98
CA LYS A 59 15.28 9.56 4.34
C LYS A 59 15.17 8.38 5.29
N LEU A 60 14.01 7.71 5.28
CA LEU A 60 13.76 6.54 6.11
C LEU A 60 14.76 5.41 5.84
N LEU A 61 15.03 5.11 4.57
CA LEU A 61 16.01 4.09 4.20
C LEU A 61 17.44 4.47 4.61
N LYS A 62 17.79 5.77 4.57
CA LYS A 62 19.09 6.27 5.00
C LYS A 62 19.25 6.27 6.53
N SER A 63 18.18 6.51 7.27
CA SER A 63 18.22 6.53 8.74
C SER A 63 18.43 5.15 9.35
N ARG A 64 18.15 4.07 8.59
CA ARG A 64 18.20 2.68 9.05
C ARG A 64 17.32 2.39 10.27
N GLU A 65 16.23 3.13 10.41
CA GLU A 65 15.25 2.94 11.50
C GLU A 65 14.47 1.62 11.38
N ALA A 66 14.49 1.01 10.20
CA ALA A 66 13.89 -0.28 9.96
C ALA A 66 14.91 -1.26 9.37
N ASP A 67 15.11 -2.41 10.03
CA ASP A 67 16.04 -3.45 9.58
C ASP A 67 15.60 -4.10 8.26
N HIS A 68 14.28 -4.23 8.06
CA HIS A 68 13.71 -4.85 6.87
C HIS A 68 12.56 -4.00 6.34
N VAL A 69 12.63 -3.68 5.06
CA VAL A 69 11.61 -2.88 4.37
C VAL A 69 11.16 -3.60 3.10
N CYS A 70 9.85 -3.75 2.94
CA CYS A 70 9.23 -4.22 1.71
C CYS A 70 8.57 -3.04 1.00
N ILE A 71 9.02 -2.74 -0.22
CA ILE A 71 8.49 -1.63 -1.01
C ILE A 71 7.75 -2.19 -2.23
N LEU A 72 6.47 -1.87 -2.33
CA LEU A 72 5.65 -2.17 -3.50
C LEU A 72 5.44 -0.91 -4.33
N THR A 73 5.85 -0.95 -5.58
CA THR A 73 5.65 0.14 -6.54
C THR A 73 4.78 -0.30 -7.72
N HIS A 74 4.12 0.66 -8.34
CA HIS A 74 3.24 0.44 -9.49
C HIS A 74 3.76 1.20 -10.72
N PRO A 75 4.77 0.68 -11.44
CA PRO A 75 5.39 1.37 -12.58
C PRO A 75 4.42 1.71 -13.71
N ASN A 76 3.35 0.93 -13.85
CA ASN A 76 2.29 1.17 -14.82
C ASN A 76 1.54 2.50 -14.62
N ARG A 77 1.78 3.19 -13.51
CA ARG A 77 1.22 4.51 -13.19
C ARG A 77 2.22 5.64 -13.36
N TRP A 78 3.45 5.32 -13.73
CA TRP A 78 4.48 6.30 -14.00
C TRP A 78 4.31 6.82 -15.43
N SER A 79 4.46 8.10 -15.64
CA SER A 79 4.33 8.73 -16.94
C SER A 79 5.40 9.78 -17.12
N ASP A 80 6.06 9.76 -18.26
CA ASP A 80 7.06 10.75 -18.68
C ASP A 80 6.39 11.99 -19.28
N ASN A 81 5.09 11.89 -19.63
CA ASN A 81 4.31 12.98 -20.18
C ASN A 81 3.50 13.65 -19.08
N PHE A 82 3.69 14.96 -18.91
CA PHE A 82 2.99 15.74 -17.87
C PHE A 82 1.46 15.70 -18.02
N GLY A 83 0.95 15.74 -19.26
CA GLY A 83 -0.50 15.67 -19.53
C GLY A 83 -1.12 14.34 -19.07
N ASP A 84 -0.49 13.23 -19.45
CA ASP A 84 -0.93 11.90 -19.05
C ASP A 84 -0.78 11.70 -17.54
N TRP A 85 0.31 12.21 -16.96
CA TRP A 85 0.50 12.22 -15.51
C TRP A 85 -0.62 12.96 -14.78
N LEU A 86 -1.04 14.12 -15.28
CA LEU A 86 -2.09 14.93 -14.67
C LEU A 86 -3.45 14.23 -14.76
N ILE A 87 -3.80 13.67 -15.92
CA ILE A 87 -5.04 12.91 -16.14
C ILE A 87 -5.10 11.70 -15.18
N GLU A 88 -4.02 10.95 -15.08
CA GLU A 88 -3.91 9.81 -14.17
C GLU A 88 -4.03 10.25 -12.70
N LEU A 89 -3.39 11.35 -12.32
CA LEU A 89 -3.46 11.89 -10.96
C LEU A 89 -4.90 12.27 -10.58
N LEU A 90 -5.60 12.97 -11.47
CA LEU A 90 -7.00 13.36 -11.27
C LEU A 90 -7.90 12.13 -11.19
N GLY A 91 -7.76 11.19 -12.13
CA GLY A 91 -8.52 9.95 -12.14
C GLY A 91 -8.31 9.11 -10.87
N GLN A 92 -7.07 9.03 -10.39
CA GLN A 92 -6.75 8.31 -9.15
C GLN A 92 -7.31 9.04 -7.91
N SER A 93 -7.28 10.37 -7.90
CA SER A 93 -7.85 11.17 -6.81
C SER A 93 -9.36 10.93 -6.68
N ILE A 94 -10.08 10.88 -7.79
CA ILE A 94 -11.52 10.55 -7.81
C ILE A 94 -11.76 9.13 -7.27
N LYS A 95 -10.96 8.15 -7.70
CA LYS A 95 -11.05 6.76 -7.19
C LYS A 95 -10.75 6.67 -5.70
N ASN A 96 -9.79 7.45 -5.20
CA ASN A 96 -9.44 7.49 -3.80
C ASN A 96 -10.58 8.07 -2.94
N VAL A 97 -11.21 9.16 -3.40
CA VAL A 97 -12.39 9.73 -2.74
C VAL A 97 -13.55 8.72 -2.72
N GLY A 98 -13.81 8.05 -3.85
CA GLY A 98 -14.83 7.01 -3.93
C GLY A 98 -14.58 5.86 -2.94
N LYS A 99 -13.34 5.36 -2.86
CA LYS A 99 -12.96 4.32 -1.88
C LYS A 99 -13.14 4.78 -0.44
N TYR A 100 -12.76 6.02 -0.14
CA TYR A 100 -12.93 6.59 1.19
C TYR A 100 -14.41 6.66 1.60
N LEU A 101 -15.27 7.13 0.70
CA LEU A 101 -16.73 7.23 0.95
C LEU A 101 -17.36 5.84 1.14
N ILE A 102 -17.00 4.86 0.30
CA ILE A 102 -17.49 3.49 0.43
C ILE A 102 -17.01 2.86 1.73
N GLY A 103 -15.75 3.06 2.10
CA GLY A 103 -15.19 2.56 3.35
C GLY A 103 -15.90 3.13 4.58
N LYS A 104 -16.19 4.44 4.56
CA LYS A 104 -16.93 5.11 5.63
C LYS A 104 -18.37 4.58 5.76
N ARG A 105 -19.04 4.34 4.62
CA ARG A 105 -20.40 3.80 4.59
C ARG A 105 -20.46 2.37 5.16
N ARG A 106 -19.50 1.51 4.77
CA ARG A 106 -19.42 0.14 5.33
C ARG A 106 -19.21 0.14 6.84
N LYS A 107 -18.35 1.01 7.37
CA LYS A 107 -18.12 1.12 8.82
C LYS A 107 -19.39 1.52 9.54
N PHE A 108 -20.15 2.48 9.01
CA PHE A 108 -21.41 2.93 9.57
C PHE A 108 -22.48 1.83 9.56
N ASP A 109 -22.54 1.02 8.51
CA ASP A 109 -23.48 -0.11 8.40
C ASP A 109 -23.14 -1.24 9.38
N TYR A 110 -21.86 -1.44 9.70
CA TYR A 110 -21.41 -2.40 10.72
C TYR A 110 -21.79 -1.94 12.13
N GLU A 111 -21.61 -0.67 12.45
CA GLU A 111 -21.97 -0.10 13.77
C GLU A 111 -23.48 -0.10 14.03
N LYS A 112 -24.31 -0.08 13.01
CA LYS A 112 -25.78 -0.17 13.14
C LYS A 112 -26.32 -1.59 13.33
N LYS A 113 -25.52 -2.62 13.03
CA LYS A 113 -25.94 -4.03 13.16
C LYS A 113 -25.48 -4.70 14.45
N GLY A 114 -24.69 -4.03 15.24
CA GLY A 114 -24.30 -4.45 16.60
C GLY A 114 -25.12 -3.72 17.63
#